data_04234e38ce321a3a988525b2f9f529b0
#
_entry.id   04234e38ce321a3a988525b2f9f529b0
#
_cell.length_a   1.000
_cell.length_b   1.000
_cell.length_c   1.000
_cell.angle_alpha   90.00
_cell.angle_beta   90.00
_cell.angle_gamma   90.00
#
_symmetry.space_group_name_H-M   'P 1'
#
loop_
_entity.id
_entity.type
_entity.pdbx_description
1 polymer ?
#
loop_
_entity_poly.entity_id
_entity_poly.type
_entity_poly.pdbx_seq_one_letter_code
_entity_poly.pdbx_strand_id
1 'polypeptide(L)'
;MKKKFFALMMAMVMALSLAACGGGSDEASSNSGDSAGGESSGSSTFKVGVIGPLTGGAAIYGTCVANSAQIAVDEINALGGDIQFELMTEDDVNDAETSVNAYNALMDDGMQILVGTVTTQPALSVVPLAYEDRVFTLTPSASGDDVISINDNDNVFQICFTDSNQGSRSAQYIDENFDNPKIA
;
A
#
# COMPACT_ATOMS: atom_id res chain seq x y z
N MET A 1 33.05 13.84 40.69
CA MET A 1 31.83 14.16 41.42
C MET A 1 30.58 14.21 40.50
N LYS A 2 30.72 14.59 39.24
CA LYS A 2 29.56 14.72 38.31
C LYS A 2 28.87 13.39 37.89
N LYS A 3 29.61 12.26 37.86
CA LYS A 3 29.03 10.94 37.47
C LYS A 3 28.19 10.29 38.60
N LYS A 4 28.44 10.61 39.84
CA LYS A 4 27.66 10.08 40.97
C LYS A 4 26.33 10.83 41.20
N PHE A 5 26.26 12.08 40.77
CA PHE A 5 25.06 12.88 40.83
C PHE A 5 24.02 12.46 39.76
N PHE A 6 24.48 12.02 38.59
CA PHE A 6 23.61 11.55 37.52
C PHE A 6 22.96 10.19 37.84
N ALA A 7 23.70 9.30 38.49
CA ALA A 7 23.17 8.00 38.90
C ALA A 7 22.11 8.12 40.04
N LEU A 8 22.28 9.12 40.93
CA LEU A 8 21.33 9.37 42.00
C LEU A 8 20.03 9.99 41.47
N MET A 9 20.10 10.83 40.43
CA MET A 9 18.92 11.45 39.84
C MET A 9 18.09 10.43 39.02
N MET A 10 18.74 9.46 38.38
CA MET A 10 18.06 8.43 37.59
C MET A 10 17.36 7.39 38.50
N ALA A 11 17.91 7.11 39.70
CA ALA A 11 17.29 6.24 40.70
C ALA A 11 16.04 6.89 41.32
N MET A 12 15.99 8.21 41.43
CA MET A 12 14.86 8.94 42.03
C MET A 12 13.66 9.03 41.08
N VAL A 13 13.88 9.01 39.78
CA VAL A 13 12.79 9.03 38.74
C VAL A 13 12.10 7.66 38.68
N MET A 14 12.81 6.56 38.94
CA MET A 14 12.20 5.22 38.98
C MET A 14 11.41 4.94 40.24
N ALA A 15 11.69 5.63 41.34
CA ALA A 15 10.97 5.46 42.61
C ALA A 15 9.60 6.17 42.64
N LEU A 16 9.39 7.20 41.81
CA LEU A 16 8.12 7.92 41.74
C LEU A 16 7.04 7.24 40.89
N SER A 17 7.40 6.24 40.07
CA SER A 17 6.43 5.54 39.22
C SER A 17 5.68 4.38 39.89
N LEU A 18 6.06 3.97 41.12
CA LEU A 18 5.41 2.89 41.85
C LEU A 18 4.37 3.37 42.88
N ALA A 19 4.20 4.68 43.09
CA ALA A 19 3.31 5.21 44.15
C ALA A 19 1.88 5.54 43.67
N ALA A 20 1.53 5.24 42.40
CA ALA A 20 0.22 5.59 41.85
C ALA A 20 -0.79 4.42 41.82
N CYS A 21 -0.52 3.32 42.51
CA CYS A 21 -1.46 2.22 42.61
C CYS A 21 -1.50 1.67 44.05
N GLY A 22 -2.29 2.31 44.92
CA GLY A 22 -2.54 1.80 46.26
C GLY A 22 -3.22 2.79 47.20
N GLY A 23 -4.49 2.57 47.46
CA GLY A 23 -5.14 3.14 48.64
C GLY A 23 -6.62 3.48 48.49
N GLY A 24 -7.50 2.66 49.07
CA GLY A 24 -8.89 3.02 49.35
C GLY A 24 -9.77 1.80 49.58
N SER A 25 -9.88 1.40 50.82
CA SER A 25 -10.63 0.27 51.34
C SER A 25 -12.15 0.44 51.36
N ASP A 26 -12.82 -0.74 51.41
CA ASP A 26 -14.12 -1.15 52.01
C ASP A 26 -15.32 -1.07 51.06
N GLU A 27 -16.06 -2.09 50.81
CA GLU A 27 -16.68 -3.20 51.50
C GLU A 27 -17.24 -4.26 50.51
N ALA A 28 -17.47 -5.44 51.02
CA ALA A 28 -17.85 -6.68 50.34
C ALA A 28 -19.17 -6.64 49.57
N SER A 29 -19.22 -7.25 48.41
CA SER A 29 -20.30 -8.12 47.99
C SER A 29 -19.85 -9.11 46.91
N SER A 30 -19.95 -10.38 47.27
CA SER A 30 -19.73 -11.54 46.43
C SER A 30 -20.68 -11.55 45.20
N ASN A 31 -20.12 -11.59 43.99
CA ASN A 31 -20.79 -12.29 42.91
C ASN A 31 -19.75 -12.87 41.94
N SER A 32 -19.70 -14.17 41.87
CA SER A 32 -18.97 -14.94 40.89
C SER A 32 -19.57 -14.69 39.52
N GLY A 33 -18.87 -13.91 38.73
CA GLY A 33 -19.18 -13.73 37.31
C GLY A 33 -17.94 -14.11 36.50
N ASP A 34 -18.04 -15.25 35.88
CA ASP A 34 -17.10 -15.78 34.89
C ASP A 34 -16.93 -14.74 33.77
N SER A 35 -15.83 -14.01 33.83
CA SER A 35 -15.48 -13.13 32.69
C SER A 35 -14.76 -13.96 31.67
N ALA A 36 -15.54 -14.60 30.81
CA ALA A 36 -15.05 -14.98 29.49
C ALA A 36 -14.43 -13.75 28.83
N GLY A 37 -13.11 -13.78 28.62
CA GLY A 37 -12.42 -12.79 27.83
C GLY A 37 -13.02 -12.77 26.43
N GLY A 38 -13.86 -11.79 26.16
CA GLY A 38 -14.26 -11.47 24.79
C GLY A 38 -13.02 -10.98 24.07
N GLU A 39 -12.47 -11.81 23.21
CA GLU A 39 -11.60 -11.32 22.14
C GLU A 39 -12.43 -10.29 21.36
N SER A 40 -12.10 -9.02 21.55
CA SER A 40 -12.55 -7.98 20.64
C SER A 40 -11.88 -8.30 19.30
N SER A 41 -12.60 -8.93 18.40
CA SER A 41 -12.23 -9.03 17.01
C SER A 41 -12.31 -7.61 16.42
N GLY A 42 -11.26 -6.82 16.66
CA GLY A 42 -11.10 -5.53 16.01
C GLY A 42 -10.90 -5.79 14.52
N SER A 43 -11.72 -5.20 13.67
CA SER A 43 -11.46 -5.22 12.23
C SER A 43 -10.07 -4.63 11.95
N SER A 44 -9.28 -5.33 11.15
CA SER A 44 -7.98 -4.83 10.70
C SER A 44 -8.19 -4.00 9.44
N THR A 45 -7.78 -2.74 9.46
CA THR A 45 -7.83 -1.86 8.28
C THR A 45 -6.47 -1.82 7.60
N PHE A 46 -6.44 -2.15 6.32
CA PHE A 46 -5.25 -2.05 5.48
C PHE A 46 -5.33 -0.81 4.59
N LYS A 47 -4.23 -0.07 4.50
CA LYS A 47 -4.12 1.12 3.67
C LYS A 47 -3.61 0.77 2.28
N VAL A 48 -4.42 1.06 1.28
CA VAL A 48 -4.14 0.83 -0.14
C VAL A 48 -3.85 2.16 -0.80
N GLY A 49 -2.64 2.33 -1.31
CA GLY A 49 -2.26 3.50 -2.10
C GLY A 49 -2.60 3.30 -3.59
N VAL A 50 -3.02 4.36 -4.24
CA VAL A 50 -3.11 4.44 -5.70
C VAL A 50 -2.25 5.59 -6.18
N ILE A 51 -1.31 5.32 -7.08
CA ILE A 51 -0.49 6.33 -7.74
C ILE A 51 -0.75 6.25 -9.23
N GLY A 52 -1.08 7.37 -9.83
CA GLY A 52 -1.26 7.48 -11.26
C GLY A 52 -1.59 8.89 -11.71
N PRO A 53 -1.60 9.18 -13.01
CA PRO A 53 -1.92 10.51 -13.52
C PRO A 53 -3.41 10.81 -13.31
N LEU A 54 -3.73 11.64 -12.32
CA LEU A 54 -5.11 12.11 -12.08
C LEU A 54 -5.40 13.40 -12.83
N THR A 55 -4.34 14.11 -13.25
CA THR A 55 -4.42 15.32 -14.07
C THR A 55 -3.53 15.22 -15.31
N GLY A 56 -3.65 16.18 -16.23
CA GLY A 56 -2.85 16.22 -17.46
C GLY A 56 -3.35 15.30 -18.59
N GLY A 57 -2.48 15.06 -19.57
CA GLY A 57 -2.85 14.34 -20.81
C GLY A 57 -3.15 12.86 -20.64
N ALA A 58 -2.63 12.23 -19.59
CA ALA A 58 -2.84 10.81 -19.29
C ALA A 58 -3.90 10.57 -18.20
N ALA A 59 -4.59 11.62 -17.74
CA ALA A 59 -5.53 11.56 -16.62
C ALA A 59 -6.65 10.53 -16.76
N ILE A 60 -7.07 10.23 -17.99
CA ILE A 60 -8.10 9.22 -18.22
C ILE A 60 -7.70 7.85 -17.70
N TYR A 61 -6.42 7.47 -17.80
CA TYR A 61 -5.94 6.18 -17.32
C TYR A 61 -5.90 6.13 -15.79
N GLY A 62 -5.29 7.13 -15.15
CA GLY A 62 -5.15 7.19 -13.70
C GLY A 62 -6.50 7.33 -13.01
N THR A 63 -7.38 8.17 -13.53
CA THR A 63 -8.74 8.36 -12.98
C THR A 63 -9.56 7.07 -13.07
N CYS A 64 -9.46 6.32 -14.18
CA CYS A 64 -10.15 5.03 -14.31
C CYS A 64 -9.64 4.02 -13.27
N VAL A 65 -8.31 3.96 -13.04
CA VAL A 65 -7.73 3.06 -12.04
C VAL A 65 -8.16 3.46 -10.62
N ALA A 66 -8.04 4.73 -10.25
CA ALA A 66 -8.44 5.22 -8.93
C ALA A 66 -9.93 4.95 -8.64
N ASN A 67 -10.81 5.25 -9.60
CA ASN A 67 -12.23 4.98 -9.45
C ASN A 67 -12.54 3.48 -9.33
N SER A 68 -11.84 2.63 -10.09
CA SER A 68 -12.02 1.18 -10.01
C SER A 68 -11.56 0.63 -8.66
N ALA A 69 -10.43 1.11 -8.15
CA ALA A 69 -9.93 0.75 -6.83
C ALA A 69 -10.91 1.20 -5.72
N GLN A 70 -11.48 2.41 -5.83
CA GLN A 70 -12.48 2.89 -4.86
C GLN A 70 -13.73 2.01 -4.86
N ILE A 71 -14.25 1.65 -6.03
CA ILE A 71 -15.42 0.75 -6.13
C ILE A 71 -15.11 -0.59 -5.46
N ALA A 72 -13.95 -1.18 -5.72
CA ALA A 72 -13.56 -2.45 -5.13
C ALA A 72 -13.43 -2.37 -3.60
N VAL A 73 -12.83 -1.30 -3.08
CA VAL A 73 -12.73 -1.05 -1.64
C VAL A 73 -14.12 -0.89 -1.00
N ASP A 74 -15.00 -0.10 -1.62
CA ASP A 74 -16.35 0.11 -1.11
C ASP A 74 -17.16 -1.20 -1.08
N GLU A 75 -17.08 -2.01 -2.15
CA GLU A 75 -17.75 -3.29 -2.24
C GLU A 75 -17.25 -4.30 -1.20
N ILE A 76 -15.92 -4.42 -1.03
CA ILE A 76 -15.32 -5.33 -0.05
C ILE A 76 -15.69 -4.89 1.37
N ASN A 77 -15.57 -3.61 1.68
CA ASN A 77 -15.90 -3.06 2.99
C ASN A 77 -17.41 -3.23 3.33
N ALA A 78 -18.27 -3.12 2.32
CA ALA A 78 -19.71 -3.34 2.49
C ALA A 78 -20.09 -4.78 2.87
N LEU A 79 -19.20 -5.76 2.65
CA LEU A 79 -19.41 -7.15 3.12
C LEU A 79 -19.29 -7.28 4.64
N GLY A 80 -18.73 -6.28 5.33
CA GLY A 80 -18.65 -6.24 6.80
C GLY A 80 -17.74 -7.31 7.40
N GLY A 81 -16.70 -7.74 6.66
CA GLY A 81 -15.70 -8.69 7.14
C GLY A 81 -14.74 -8.07 8.17
N ASP A 82 -13.92 -8.92 8.79
CA ASP A 82 -12.90 -8.51 9.76
C ASP A 82 -11.75 -7.71 9.13
N ILE A 83 -11.59 -7.81 7.82
CA ILE A 83 -10.61 -7.04 7.04
C ILE A 83 -11.34 -5.93 6.30
N GLN A 84 -10.87 -4.71 6.51
CA GLN A 84 -11.35 -3.50 5.86
C GLN A 84 -10.20 -2.81 5.14
N PHE A 85 -10.50 -1.98 4.15
CA PHE A 85 -9.51 -1.24 3.39
C PHE A 85 -9.79 0.26 3.43
N GLU A 86 -8.72 1.06 3.47
CA GLU A 86 -8.75 2.51 3.31
C GLU A 86 -7.97 2.85 2.04
N LEU A 87 -8.59 3.58 1.11
CA LEU A 87 -7.94 3.99 -0.14
C LEU A 87 -7.33 5.39 0.01
N MET A 88 -6.08 5.53 -0.41
CA MET A 88 -5.35 6.78 -0.52
C MET A 88 -4.91 6.97 -1.96
N THR A 89 -5.00 8.17 -2.50
CA THR A 89 -4.67 8.43 -3.91
C THR A 89 -3.75 9.62 -4.06
N GLU A 90 -2.72 9.47 -4.91
CA GLU A 90 -1.77 10.51 -5.25
C GLU A 90 -1.66 10.68 -6.78
N ASP A 91 -1.55 11.94 -7.22
CA ASP A 91 -1.38 12.31 -8.63
C ASP A 91 0.10 12.37 -8.99
N ASP A 92 0.55 11.50 -9.88
CA ASP A 92 1.92 11.53 -10.40
C ASP A 92 2.09 12.40 -11.66
N VAL A 93 1.02 13.00 -12.15
CA VAL A 93 0.96 13.78 -13.40
C VAL A 93 1.66 13.12 -14.60
N ASN A 94 1.85 11.80 -14.56
CA ASN A 94 2.63 11.01 -15.51
C ASN A 94 4.13 11.38 -15.52
N ASP A 95 4.69 11.74 -14.38
CA ASP A 95 6.08 12.16 -14.22
C ASP A 95 6.81 11.27 -13.20
N ALA A 96 8.04 10.87 -13.54
CA ALA A 96 8.82 9.91 -12.77
C ALA A 96 9.24 10.43 -11.38
N GLU A 97 9.62 11.70 -11.28
CA GLU A 97 10.04 12.32 -10.00
C GLU A 97 8.82 12.55 -9.11
N THR A 98 7.74 13.02 -9.69
CA THR A 98 6.46 13.22 -8.97
C THR A 98 5.93 11.91 -8.43
N SER A 99 6.06 10.81 -9.18
CA SER A 99 5.61 9.48 -8.71
C SER A 99 6.43 8.95 -7.53
N VAL A 100 7.74 9.23 -7.48
CA VAL A 100 8.58 8.92 -6.30
C VAL A 100 8.15 9.73 -5.08
N ASN A 101 7.84 11.01 -5.26
CA ASN A 101 7.35 11.86 -4.17
C ASN A 101 5.97 11.37 -3.67
N ALA A 102 5.08 11.00 -4.59
CA ALA A 102 3.78 10.41 -4.27
C ALA A 102 3.92 9.10 -3.49
N TYR A 103 4.83 8.23 -3.90
CA TYR A 103 5.12 6.99 -3.19
C TYR A 103 5.59 7.24 -1.75
N ASN A 104 6.56 8.14 -1.57
CA ASN A 104 7.06 8.48 -0.24
C ASN A 104 5.97 9.08 0.65
N ALA A 105 5.11 9.95 0.11
CA ALA A 105 3.99 10.52 0.86
C ALA A 105 3.02 9.43 1.35
N LEU A 106 2.65 8.50 0.48
CA LEU A 106 1.79 7.37 0.86
C LEU A 106 2.46 6.44 1.89
N MET A 107 3.77 6.23 1.80
CA MET A 107 4.52 5.46 2.81
C MET A 107 4.54 6.16 4.16
N ASP A 108 4.73 7.48 4.20
CA ASP A 108 4.66 8.28 5.42
C ASP A 108 3.26 8.23 6.06
N ASP A 109 2.22 8.13 5.24
CA ASP A 109 0.83 7.95 5.67
C ASP A 109 0.49 6.48 6.03
N GLY A 110 1.44 5.58 5.91
CA GLY A 110 1.34 4.17 6.33
C GLY A 110 0.71 3.24 5.31
N MET A 111 0.91 3.49 4.01
CA MET A 111 0.54 2.56 2.94
C MET A 111 1.13 1.18 3.15
N GLN A 112 0.37 0.14 2.86
CA GLN A 112 0.77 -1.27 2.98
C GLN A 112 0.68 -2.03 1.65
N ILE A 113 -0.17 -1.57 0.75
CA ILE A 113 -0.42 -2.16 -0.57
C ILE A 113 -0.45 -1.02 -1.59
N LEU A 114 0.20 -1.21 -2.74
CA LEU A 114 0.18 -0.24 -3.84
C LEU A 114 -0.56 -0.81 -5.05
N VAL A 115 -1.56 -0.09 -5.52
CA VAL A 115 -2.19 -0.27 -6.84
C VAL A 115 -1.69 0.85 -7.76
N GLY A 116 -0.73 0.53 -8.59
CA GLY A 116 -0.03 1.53 -9.43
C GLY A 116 1.46 1.18 -9.58
N THR A 117 2.29 2.03 -10.18
CA THR A 117 1.79 3.20 -10.90
C THR A 117 1.10 2.80 -12.20
N VAL A 118 0.34 3.71 -12.79
CA VAL A 118 -0.52 3.42 -13.94
C VAL A 118 0.25 3.39 -15.28
N THR A 119 1.32 4.14 -15.39
CA THR A 119 2.12 4.29 -16.62
C THR A 119 3.55 3.81 -16.42
N THR A 120 4.20 3.41 -17.51
CA THR A 120 5.49 2.71 -17.47
C THR A 120 6.62 3.53 -16.83
N GLN A 121 6.83 4.79 -17.22
CA GLN A 121 7.94 5.59 -16.70
C GLN A 121 7.84 5.85 -15.18
N PRO A 122 6.71 6.28 -14.64
CA PRO A 122 6.44 6.26 -13.21
C PRO A 122 6.69 4.89 -12.54
N ALA A 123 6.23 3.79 -13.15
CA ALA A 123 6.43 2.45 -12.60
C ALA A 123 7.92 2.10 -12.46
N LEU A 124 8.73 2.36 -13.48
CA LEU A 124 10.17 2.10 -13.45
C LEU A 124 10.89 2.89 -12.34
N SER A 125 10.33 4.01 -11.88
CA SER A 125 10.90 4.81 -10.80
C SER A 125 10.43 4.37 -9.41
N VAL A 126 9.20 3.85 -9.28
CA VAL A 126 8.60 3.45 -8.00
C VAL A 126 8.88 1.98 -7.66
N VAL A 127 8.91 1.09 -8.66
CA VAL A 127 9.12 -0.36 -8.45
C VAL A 127 10.36 -0.69 -7.64
N PRO A 128 11.55 -0.07 -7.85
CA PRO A 128 12.71 -0.34 -7.03
C PRO A 128 12.50 0.00 -5.55
N LEU A 129 11.79 1.08 -5.25
CA LEU A 129 11.46 1.50 -3.88
C LEU A 129 10.49 0.50 -3.23
N ALA A 130 9.42 0.16 -3.94
CA ALA A 130 8.45 -0.83 -3.47
C ALA A 130 9.08 -2.21 -3.23
N TYR A 131 10.07 -2.59 -4.04
CA TYR A 131 10.86 -3.81 -3.84
C TYR A 131 11.68 -3.76 -2.55
N GLU A 132 12.41 -2.67 -2.31
CA GLU A 132 13.23 -2.47 -1.12
C GLU A 132 12.38 -2.41 0.16
N ASP A 133 11.26 -1.71 0.11
CA ASP A 133 10.32 -1.55 1.24
C ASP A 133 9.40 -2.76 1.44
N ARG A 134 9.47 -3.76 0.54
CA ARG A 134 8.65 -4.97 0.57
C ARG A 134 7.15 -4.71 0.49
N VAL A 135 6.74 -3.63 -0.17
CA VAL A 135 5.34 -3.28 -0.42
C VAL A 135 4.79 -4.16 -1.54
N PHE A 136 3.69 -4.87 -1.28
CA PHE A 136 2.96 -5.56 -2.35
C PHE A 136 2.44 -4.55 -3.35
N THR A 137 2.86 -4.69 -4.61
CA THR A 137 2.54 -3.73 -5.67
C THR A 137 1.91 -4.44 -6.86
N LEU A 138 0.80 -3.89 -7.33
CA LEU A 138 0.08 -4.37 -8.49
C LEU A 138 -0.12 -3.22 -9.49
N THR A 139 0.61 -3.25 -10.62
CA THR A 139 0.36 -2.29 -11.69
C THR A 139 -0.76 -2.76 -12.61
N PRO A 140 -1.78 -1.92 -12.83
CA PRO A 140 -2.91 -2.29 -13.69
C PRO A 140 -2.62 -2.13 -15.19
N SER A 141 -1.72 -1.22 -15.58
CA SER A 141 -1.55 -0.84 -16.99
C SER A 141 -0.15 -0.38 -17.40
N ALA A 142 0.83 -0.35 -16.50
CA ALA A 142 2.20 -0.06 -16.89
C ALA A 142 2.75 -1.26 -17.69
N SER A 143 2.77 -1.16 -19.01
CA SER A 143 2.97 -2.28 -19.95
C SER A 143 4.42 -2.55 -20.36
N GLY A 144 5.37 -1.73 -19.92
CA GLY A 144 6.79 -1.96 -20.22
C GLY A 144 7.29 -3.29 -19.71
N ASP A 145 8.06 -4.01 -20.52
CA ASP A 145 8.60 -5.34 -20.16
C ASP A 145 9.52 -5.30 -18.92
N ASP A 146 10.16 -4.17 -18.67
CA ASP A 146 11.10 -3.99 -17.57
C ASP A 146 10.41 -3.76 -16.21
N VAL A 147 9.11 -3.46 -16.19
CA VAL A 147 8.40 -3.10 -14.94
C VAL A 147 8.47 -4.19 -13.89
N ILE A 148 8.30 -5.46 -14.27
CA ILE A 148 8.34 -6.60 -13.36
C ILE A 148 9.67 -7.36 -13.38
N SER A 149 10.59 -7.00 -14.27
CA SER A 149 11.90 -7.67 -14.39
C SER A 149 13.01 -6.96 -13.59
N ILE A 150 12.74 -5.77 -13.05
CA ILE A 150 13.69 -5.05 -12.21
C ILE A 150 13.93 -5.81 -10.90
N ASN A 151 15.19 -6.06 -10.57
CA ASN A 151 15.65 -6.60 -9.29
C ASN A 151 15.10 -7.97 -8.88
N ASP A 152 14.80 -8.87 -9.83
CA ASP A 152 14.20 -10.18 -9.52
C ASP A 152 12.96 -10.06 -8.60
N ASN A 153 12.09 -9.12 -8.91
CA ASN A 153 10.91 -8.78 -8.10
C ASN A 153 10.06 -9.98 -7.75
N ASP A 154 9.74 -10.12 -6.47
CA ASP A 154 8.82 -11.12 -5.94
C ASP A 154 7.60 -10.50 -5.23
N ASN A 155 7.51 -9.16 -5.20
CA ASN A 155 6.42 -8.40 -4.58
C ASN A 155 5.76 -7.37 -5.51
N VAL A 156 6.19 -7.29 -6.78
CA VAL A 156 5.59 -6.42 -7.81
C VAL A 156 5.00 -7.26 -8.92
N PHE A 157 3.75 -7.03 -9.23
CA PHE A 157 2.96 -7.79 -10.20
C PHE A 157 2.34 -6.87 -11.24
N GLN A 158 2.15 -7.38 -12.46
CA GLN A 158 1.56 -6.67 -13.58
C GLN A 158 0.34 -7.45 -14.09
N ILE A 159 -0.82 -6.80 -14.22
CA ILE A 159 -2.04 -7.43 -14.73
C ILE A 159 -2.13 -7.32 -16.26
N CYS A 160 -1.70 -6.19 -16.82
CA CYS A 160 -1.77 -5.94 -18.26
C CYS A 160 -0.76 -6.78 -19.03
N PHE A 161 -0.99 -6.91 -20.35
CA PHE A 161 0.01 -7.51 -21.23
C PHE A 161 1.24 -6.61 -21.31
N THR A 162 2.41 -7.23 -21.48
CA THR A 162 3.61 -6.46 -21.83
C THR A 162 3.56 -5.96 -23.28
N ASP A 163 4.33 -4.92 -23.58
CA ASP A 163 4.41 -4.34 -24.92
C ASP A 163 4.88 -5.36 -25.95
N SER A 164 5.89 -6.17 -25.62
CA SER A 164 6.39 -7.24 -26.48
C SER A 164 5.33 -8.33 -26.73
N ASN A 165 4.54 -8.67 -25.74
CA ASN A 165 3.45 -9.64 -25.89
C ASN A 165 2.34 -9.09 -26.80
N GLN A 166 1.96 -7.84 -26.65
CA GLN A 166 0.98 -7.17 -27.51
C GLN A 166 1.44 -7.17 -28.98
N GLY A 167 2.71 -6.80 -29.21
CA GLY A 167 3.31 -6.83 -30.57
C GLY A 167 3.31 -8.24 -31.16
N SER A 168 3.75 -9.22 -30.43
CA SER A 168 3.81 -10.62 -30.88
C SER A 168 2.43 -11.18 -31.20
N ARG A 169 1.43 -10.93 -30.34
CA ARG A 169 0.06 -11.38 -30.55
C ARG A 169 -0.61 -10.67 -31.74
N SER A 170 -0.36 -9.39 -31.91
CA SER A 170 -0.84 -8.65 -33.07
C SER A 170 -0.26 -9.18 -34.39
N ALA A 171 1.05 -9.45 -34.40
CA ALA A 171 1.72 -10.05 -35.55
C ALA A 171 1.17 -11.45 -35.90
N GLN A 172 0.99 -12.29 -34.88
CA GLN A 172 0.38 -13.62 -35.05
C GLN A 172 -1.03 -13.54 -35.62
N TYR A 173 -1.88 -12.65 -35.08
CA TYR A 173 -3.24 -12.47 -35.58
C TYR A 173 -3.27 -12.01 -37.03
N ILE A 174 -2.37 -11.11 -37.42
CA ILE A 174 -2.26 -10.63 -38.80
C ILE A 174 -1.82 -11.78 -39.73
N ASP A 175 -0.83 -12.57 -39.34
CA ASP A 175 -0.34 -13.71 -40.14
C ASP A 175 -1.42 -14.78 -40.35
N GLU A 176 -2.20 -15.07 -39.31
CA GLU A 176 -3.26 -16.07 -39.35
C GLU A 176 -4.53 -15.64 -40.12
N ASN A 177 -4.80 -14.35 -40.25
CA ASN A 177 -6.09 -13.83 -40.75
C ASN A 177 -6.01 -13.01 -42.02
N PHE A 178 -4.83 -12.64 -42.52
CA PHE A 178 -4.67 -11.82 -43.69
C PHE A 178 -3.65 -12.38 -44.66
N ASP A 179 -4.04 -12.56 -45.94
CA ASP A 179 -3.13 -12.94 -46.99
C ASP A 179 -2.27 -11.75 -47.48
N ASN A 180 -0.94 -11.86 -47.32
CA ASN A 180 0.05 -10.85 -47.74
C ASN A 180 -0.25 -9.42 -47.22
N PRO A 181 -0.42 -9.22 -45.92
CA PRO A 181 -0.74 -7.92 -45.36
C PRO A 181 0.41 -6.94 -45.60
N LYS A 182 0.08 -5.70 -45.91
CA LYS A 182 1.03 -4.57 -45.91
C LYS A 182 0.87 -3.85 -44.57
N ILE A 183 1.92 -3.90 -43.75
CA ILE A 183 1.95 -3.28 -42.42
C ILE A 183 2.82 -2.02 -42.54
N ALA A 184 2.33 -0.89 -42.01
CA ALA A 184 3.05 0.38 -41.92
C ALA A 184 3.33 0.75 -40.47
#